data_26172fedb7a58f1ff1997e9b24ece7ce
#
_entry.id   26172fedb7a58f1ff1997e9b24ece7ce
#
_cell.length_a   1.000
_cell.length_b   1.000
_cell.length_c   1.000
_cell.angle_alpha   90.00
_cell.angle_beta   90.00
_cell.angle_gamma   90.00
#
_symmetry.space_group_name_H-M   'P 1'
#
loop_
_entity.id
_entity.type
_entity.pdbx_description
1 polymer ?
#
loop_
_entity_poly.entity_id
_entity_poly.type
_entity_poly.pdbx_seq_one_letter_code
_entity_poly.pdbx_strand_id
1 'polypeptide(L)'
;MEEEWKDIANFEGLYQVSNLGRVKSLPKVGSGGHNGIILSQSKDKDGYLLVYLYANRKKVACKVHRLVAKAFIPNPNNFPQVNHKDEIKDNNCFTNLEWCSPSYNNSYGKGNINRANSKRVPILQLDMGDNVIREWSSAREVESTLGFNNSNITNCCRGRYKSMYGYKWKYKQ
;
A
#
# COMPACT_ATOMS: atom_id res chain seq x y z
N MET A 1 -11.36 -15.21 -19.67
CA MET A 1 -9.90 -15.34 -19.87
C MET A 1 -9.53 -16.75 -19.47
N GLU A 2 -8.83 -17.46 -20.33
CA GLU A 2 -8.33 -18.81 -20.05
C GLU A 2 -7.20 -18.76 -19.03
N GLU A 3 -7.12 -19.76 -18.14
CA GLU A 3 -6.08 -19.82 -17.14
C GLU A 3 -4.81 -20.46 -17.69
N GLU A 4 -3.74 -19.69 -17.69
CA GLU A 4 -2.41 -20.11 -18.12
C GLU A 4 -1.50 -20.35 -16.93
N TRP A 5 -0.61 -21.34 -17.02
CA TRP A 5 0.32 -21.73 -15.98
C TRP A 5 1.76 -21.60 -16.46
N LYS A 6 2.63 -21.00 -15.64
CA LYS A 6 4.08 -20.89 -15.90
C LYS A 6 4.88 -21.35 -14.70
N ASP A 7 6.03 -21.92 -14.95
CA ASP A 7 6.96 -22.31 -13.88
C ASP A 7 7.41 -21.10 -13.09
N ILE A 8 7.55 -21.32 -11.78
CA ILE A 8 8.05 -20.28 -10.87
C ILE A 8 9.58 -20.28 -10.94
N ALA A 9 10.18 -19.13 -11.24
CA ALA A 9 11.62 -18.95 -11.31
C ALA A 9 12.31 -19.40 -10.02
N ASN A 10 13.38 -20.18 -10.13
CA ASN A 10 14.10 -20.92 -9.11
C ASN A 10 13.34 -22.09 -8.47
N PHE A 11 12.18 -22.48 -9.00
CA PHE A 11 11.36 -23.60 -8.59
C PHE A 11 10.82 -24.36 -9.79
N GLU A 12 11.51 -24.30 -10.91
CA GLU A 12 11.13 -24.96 -12.17
C GLU A 12 10.94 -26.46 -11.95
N GLY A 13 9.88 -27.01 -12.54
CA GLY A 13 9.52 -28.41 -12.38
C GLY A 13 8.97 -28.80 -10.99
N LEU A 14 8.88 -27.87 -10.05
CA LEU A 14 8.33 -28.09 -8.71
C LEU A 14 6.99 -27.36 -8.51
N TYR A 15 6.91 -26.12 -8.98
CA TYR A 15 5.74 -25.26 -8.79
C TYR A 15 5.46 -24.39 -10.00
N GLN A 16 4.17 -24.17 -10.22
CA GLN A 16 3.68 -23.22 -11.22
C GLN A 16 2.77 -22.17 -10.60
N VAL A 17 2.76 -20.99 -11.21
CA VAL A 17 1.83 -19.91 -10.91
C VAL A 17 0.94 -19.65 -12.12
N SER A 18 -0.35 -19.34 -11.89
CA SER A 18 -1.26 -18.96 -12.95
C SER A 18 -1.35 -17.46 -13.14
N ASN A 19 -1.79 -17.06 -14.34
CA ASN A 19 -2.13 -15.68 -14.66
C ASN A 19 -3.28 -15.11 -13.80
N LEU A 20 -4.04 -15.97 -13.11
CA LEU A 20 -5.12 -15.59 -12.19
C LEU A 20 -4.69 -15.56 -10.72
N GLY A 21 -3.41 -15.81 -10.41
CA GLY A 21 -2.88 -15.74 -9.04
C GLY A 21 -3.01 -17.02 -8.23
N ARG A 22 -3.33 -18.18 -8.86
CA ARG A 22 -3.25 -19.47 -8.19
C ARG A 22 -1.83 -20.04 -8.28
N VAL A 23 -1.44 -20.84 -7.30
CA VAL A 23 -0.14 -21.53 -7.27
C VAL A 23 -0.39 -23.01 -7.08
N LYS A 24 0.28 -23.87 -7.85
CA LYS A 24 0.21 -25.31 -7.72
C LYS A 24 1.58 -25.95 -7.56
N SER A 25 1.66 -27.03 -6.81
CA SER A 25 2.80 -27.95 -6.83
C SER A 25 2.67 -28.90 -8.01
N LEU A 26 3.80 -29.25 -8.62
CA LEU A 26 3.83 -30.27 -9.66
C LEU A 26 4.03 -31.66 -9.04
N PRO A 27 3.61 -32.74 -9.74
CA PRO A 27 3.86 -34.10 -9.29
C PRO A 27 5.37 -34.35 -9.25
N LYS A 28 5.84 -35.00 -8.19
CA LYS A 28 7.22 -35.49 -8.15
C LYS A 28 7.32 -36.72 -9.03
N VAL A 29 8.41 -36.82 -9.81
CA VAL A 29 8.73 -38.03 -10.57
C VAL A 29 8.78 -39.21 -9.61
N GLY A 30 7.96 -40.24 -9.85
CA GLY A 30 7.89 -41.45 -9.00
C GLY A 30 6.84 -41.43 -7.87
N SER A 31 6.14 -40.32 -7.62
CA SER A 31 4.98 -40.29 -6.71
C SER A 31 3.70 -40.46 -7.52
N GLY A 32 3.10 -41.65 -7.47
CA GLY A 32 1.95 -42.00 -8.29
C GLY A 32 0.85 -40.93 -8.34
N GLY A 33 0.65 -40.36 -9.51
CA GLY A 33 -0.65 -39.95 -9.98
C GLY A 33 -1.28 -38.65 -9.50
N HIS A 34 -0.58 -37.67 -9.00
CA HIS A 34 -1.20 -36.37 -8.67
C HIS A 34 -1.02 -35.35 -9.79
N ASN A 35 -2.12 -34.86 -10.37
CA ASN A 35 -2.12 -33.79 -11.39
C ASN A 35 -1.66 -32.41 -10.88
N GLY A 36 -0.88 -32.38 -9.82
CA GLY A 36 -0.52 -31.15 -9.11
C GLY A 36 -1.60 -30.73 -8.07
N ILE A 37 -1.18 -30.07 -7.01
CA ILE A 37 -2.07 -29.64 -5.92
C ILE A 37 -2.05 -28.11 -5.88
N ILE A 38 -3.23 -27.48 -5.93
CA ILE A 38 -3.36 -26.06 -5.67
C ILE A 38 -3.00 -25.77 -4.20
N LEU A 39 -2.04 -24.90 -4.00
CA LEU A 39 -1.56 -24.56 -2.65
C LEU A 39 -2.48 -23.55 -1.98
N SER A 40 -2.73 -23.76 -0.69
CA SER A 40 -3.42 -22.77 0.15
C SER A 40 -2.58 -21.50 0.27
N GLN A 41 -3.25 -20.36 0.20
CA GLN A 41 -2.66 -19.05 0.34
C GLN A 41 -3.16 -18.39 1.63
N SER A 42 -2.28 -17.70 2.35
CA SER A 42 -2.61 -16.97 3.58
C SER A 42 -2.33 -15.47 3.40
N LYS A 43 -3.04 -14.61 4.11
CA LYS A 43 -2.75 -13.17 4.10
C LYS A 43 -1.61 -12.86 5.08
N ASP A 44 -0.67 -11.99 4.64
CA ASP A 44 0.29 -11.40 5.55
C ASP A 44 -0.36 -10.26 6.38
N LYS A 45 0.42 -9.68 7.32
CA LYS A 45 -0.04 -8.57 8.16
C LYS A 45 -0.49 -7.33 7.36
N ASP A 46 -0.01 -7.20 6.15
CA ASP A 46 -0.31 -6.08 5.25
C ASP A 46 -1.46 -6.40 4.28
N GLY A 47 -2.02 -7.62 4.33
CA GLY A 47 -3.15 -8.08 3.51
C GLY A 47 -2.77 -8.71 2.17
N TYR A 48 -1.48 -8.91 1.87
CA TYR A 48 -1.03 -9.58 0.65
C TYR A 48 -1.12 -11.11 0.80
N LEU A 49 -1.48 -11.79 -0.29
CA LEU A 49 -1.46 -13.26 -0.31
C LEU A 49 -0.04 -13.81 -0.38
N LEU A 50 0.25 -14.74 0.52
CA LEU A 50 1.49 -15.52 0.61
C LEU A 50 1.24 -16.98 0.30
N VAL A 51 2.25 -17.61 -0.30
CA VAL A 51 2.38 -19.06 -0.44
C VAL A 51 3.75 -19.50 0.03
N TYR A 52 3.84 -20.69 0.61
CA TYR A 52 5.10 -21.27 1.05
C TYR A 52 5.58 -22.34 0.06
N LEU A 53 6.75 -22.11 -0.51
CA LEU A 53 7.39 -23.03 -1.44
C LEU A 53 8.58 -23.72 -0.76
N TYR A 54 8.83 -24.96 -1.14
CA TYR A 54 9.89 -25.78 -0.59
C TYR A 54 10.83 -26.23 -1.69
N ALA A 55 12.11 -25.88 -1.60
CA ALA A 55 13.17 -26.41 -2.44
C ALA A 55 14.44 -26.60 -1.62
N ASN A 56 15.22 -27.63 -1.94
CA ASN A 56 16.51 -27.90 -1.27
C ASN A 56 16.41 -27.90 0.27
N ARG A 57 15.34 -28.49 0.81
CA ARG A 57 15.02 -28.55 2.26
C ARG A 57 14.80 -27.17 2.91
N LYS A 58 14.61 -26.12 2.13
CA LYS A 58 14.31 -24.77 2.62
C LYS A 58 12.87 -24.37 2.30
N LYS A 59 12.22 -23.75 3.30
CA LYS A 59 10.89 -23.15 3.16
C LYS A 59 11.06 -21.67 2.82
N VAL A 60 10.42 -21.21 1.74
CA VAL A 60 10.47 -19.82 1.28
C VAL A 60 9.05 -19.27 1.23
N ALA A 61 8.81 -18.16 1.91
CA ALA A 61 7.55 -17.41 1.82
C ALA A 61 7.59 -16.51 0.58
N CYS A 62 6.64 -16.69 -0.31
CA CYS A 62 6.56 -15.94 -1.56
C CYS A 62 5.26 -15.15 -1.64
N LYS A 63 5.33 -13.87 -1.97
CA LYS A 63 4.15 -13.04 -2.24
C LYS A 63 3.59 -13.40 -3.62
N VAL A 64 2.31 -13.77 -3.68
CA VAL A 64 1.66 -14.28 -4.90
C VAL A 64 1.70 -13.26 -6.04
N HIS A 65 1.35 -11.99 -5.79
CA HIS A 65 1.43 -10.95 -6.82
C HIS A 65 2.82 -10.82 -7.45
N ARG A 66 3.90 -11.05 -6.68
CA ARG A 66 5.27 -11.02 -7.21
C ARG A 66 5.60 -12.24 -8.07
N LEU A 67 5.05 -13.40 -7.74
CA LEU A 67 5.20 -14.60 -8.57
C LEU A 67 4.50 -14.41 -9.91
N VAL A 68 3.25 -13.90 -9.88
CA VAL A 68 2.47 -13.60 -11.10
C VAL A 68 3.19 -12.54 -11.94
N ALA A 69 3.61 -11.43 -11.33
CA ALA A 69 4.28 -10.36 -12.07
C ALA A 69 5.57 -10.85 -12.74
N LYS A 70 6.39 -11.64 -12.04
CA LYS A 70 7.62 -12.22 -12.61
C LYS A 70 7.35 -13.17 -13.77
N ALA A 71 6.26 -13.94 -13.73
CA ALA A 71 5.95 -14.94 -14.74
C ALA A 71 5.26 -14.36 -15.98
N PHE A 72 4.41 -13.33 -15.81
CA PHE A 72 3.49 -12.89 -16.84
C PHE A 72 3.67 -11.45 -17.31
N ILE A 73 4.39 -10.60 -16.57
CA ILE A 73 4.49 -9.17 -16.87
C ILE A 73 5.95 -8.81 -17.17
N PRO A 74 6.27 -8.35 -18.39
CA PRO A 74 7.61 -7.86 -18.72
C PRO A 74 8.03 -6.70 -17.82
N ASN A 75 9.32 -6.67 -17.43
CA ASN A 75 9.88 -5.61 -16.58
C ASN A 75 11.18 -5.05 -17.21
N PRO A 76 11.11 -4.39 -18.38
CA PRO A 76 12.29 -3.90 -19.08
C PRO A 76 13.05 -2.82 -18.28
N ASN A 77 12.36 -2.09 -17.42
CA ASN A 77 12.95 -1.03 -16.59
C ASN A 77 13.48 -1.54 -15.23
N ASN A 78 13.42 -2.85 -14.97
CA ASN A 78 13.83 -3.44 -13.69
C ASN A 78 13.19 -2.78 -12.46
N PHE A 79 11.93 -2.39 -12.55
CA PHE A 79 11.21 -1.78 -11.42
C PHE A 79 11.12 -2.77 -10.24
N PRO A 80 11.38 -2.31 -9.00
CA PRO A 80 11.47 -3.19 -7.83
C PRO A 80 10.13 -3.55 -7.20
N GLN A 81 9.05 -2.82 -7.52
CA GLN A 81 7.74 -2.98 -6.88
C GLN A 81 6.67 -3.42 -7.87
N VAL A 82 5.65 -4.11 -7.33
CA VAL A 82 4.44 -4.49 -8.06
C VAL A 82 3.26 -3.80 -7.39
N ASN A 83 2.49 -3.06 -8.20
CA ASN A 83 1.27 -2.38 -7.79
C ASN A 83 0.03 -3.19 -8.20
N HIS A 84 -1.05 -3.11 -7.40
CA HIS A 84 -2.39 -3.55 -7.76
C HIS A 84 -3.18 -2.34 -8.27
N LYS A 85 -3.58 -2.38 -9.54
CA LYS A 85 -4.27 -1.24 -10.19
C LYS A 85 -5.60 -0.88 -9.53
N ASP A 86 -6.30 -1.87 -8.97
CA ASP A 86 -7.56 -1.69 -8.25
C ASP A 86 -7.39 -1.44 -6.74
N GLU A 87 -6.15 -1.37 -6.24
CA GLU A 87 -5.79 -1.25 -4.81
C GLU A 87 -6.23 -2.45 -3.95
N ILE A 88 -6.72 -3.55 -4.55
CA ILE A 88 -7.15 -4.77 -3.85
C ILE A 88 -5.98 -5.78 -3.81
N LYS A 89 -5.36 -5.93 -2.65
CA LYS A 89 -4.09 -6.66 -2.44
C LYS A 89 -4.18 -8.18 -2.65
N ASP A 90 -5.37 -8.75 -2.68
CA ASP A 90 -5.61 -10.16 -2.96
C ASP A 90 -6.11 -10.44 -4.38
N ASN A 91 -6.37 -9.41 -5.19
CA ASN A 91 -6.65 -9.56 -6.60
C ASN A 91 -5.34 -9.67 -7.40
N ASN A 92 -4.80 -10.89 -7.48
CA ASN A 92 -3.51 -11.17 -8.11
C ASN A 92 -3.63 -11.58 -9.60
N CYS A 93 -4.72 -11.24 -10.27
CA CYS A 93 -4.81 -11.40 -11.72
C CYS A 93 -3.74 -10.54 -12.43
N PHE A 94 -3.01 -11.11 -13.42
CA PHE A 94 -1.90 -10.39 -14.07
C PHE A 94 -2.34 -9.10 -14.75
N THR A 95 -3.58 -9.00 -15.22
CA THR A 95 -4.14 -7.77 -15.83
C THR A 95 -4.30 -6.65 -14.81
N ASN A 96 -4.43 -6.99 -13.51
CA ASN A 96 -4.54 -6.05 -12.40
C ASN A 96 -3.18 -5.62 -11.84
N LEU A 97 -2.10 -6.28 -12.23
CA LEU A 97 -0.77 -6.01 -11.71
C LEU A 97 0.06 -5.19 -12.69
N GLU A 98 1.00 -4.41 -12.15
CA GLU A 98 1.99 -3.68 -12.93
C GLU A 98 3.29 -3.54 -12.15
N TRP A 99 4.44 -3.57 -12.87
CA TRP A 99 5.71 -3.18 -12.29
C TRP A 99 5.81 -1.67 -12.17
N CYS A 100 6.31 -1.17 -11.05
CA CYS A 100 6.38 0.26 -10.80
C CYS A 100 7.59 0.67 -9.96
N SER A 101 7.93 1.97 -10.04
CA SER A 101 8.91 2.58 -9.16
C SER A 101 8.33 2.80 -7.75
N PRO A 102 9.18 2.89 -6.70
CA PRO A 102 8.71 3.24 -5.35
C PRO A 102 7.98 4.58 -5.28
N SER A 103 8.44 5.58 -6.05
CA SER A 103 7.82 6.90 -6.12
C SER A 103 6.39 6.81 -6.67
N TYR A 104 6.22 6.11 -7.80
CA TYR A 104 4.90 5.88 -8.39
C TYR A 104 3.98 5.16 -7.42
N ASN A 105 4.42 4.04 -6.83
CA ASN A 105 3.61 3.25 -5.90
C ASN A 105 3.19 4.04 -4.65
N ASN A 106 4.08 4.87 -4.13
CA ASN A 106 3.77 5.74 -2.98
C ASN A 106 2.75 6.84 -3.33
N SER A 107 2.71 7.30 -4.59
CA SER A 107 1.77 8.31 -5.07
C SER A 107 0.47 7.72 -5.62
N TYR A 108 0.41 6.41 -5.84
CA TYR A 108 -0.73 5.73 -6.45
C TYR A 108 -1.95 5.68 -5.51
N GLY A 109 -3.12 5.87 -6.09
CA GLY A 109 -4.40 5.66 -5.43
C GLY A 109 -4.72 6.65 -4.30
N LYS A 110 -5.66 6.23 -3.45
CA LYS A 110 -6.19 7.05 -2.34
C LYS A 110 -5.26 7.10 -1.11
N GLY A 111 -4.19 6.31 -1.08
CA GLY A 111 -3.30 6.20 0.07
C GLY A 111 -2.66 7.53 0.49
N ASN A 112 -2.29 8.39 -0.46
CA ASN A 112 -1.74 9.71 -0.18
C ASN A 112 -2.80 10.72 0.27
N ILE A 113 -4.00 10.67 -0.30
CA ILE A 113 -5.14 11.51 0.12
C ILE A 113 -5.50 11.17 1.56
N ASN A 114 -5.59 9.88 1.89
CA ASN A 114 -5.90 9.42 3.25
C ASN A 114 -4.78 9.77 4.26
N ARG A 115 -3.50 9.67 3.88
CA ARG A 115 -2.38 10.11 4.72
C ARG A 115 -2.37 11.62 4.94
N ALA A 116 -2.69 12.41 3.92
CA ALA A 116 -2.79 13.86 4.04
C ALA A 116 -3.97 14.24 4.94
N ASN A 117 -5.11 13.54 4.80
CA ASN A 117 -6.31 13.79 5.60
C ASN A 117 -6.15 13.32 7.06
N SER A 118 -5.53 12.18 7.31
CA SER A 118 -5.27 11.69 8.68
C SER A 118 -4.29 12.55 9.47
N LYS A 119 -3.48 13.37 8.80
CA LYS A 119 -2.59 14.36 9.42
C LYS A 119 -3.25 15.73 9.62
N ARG A 120 -4.49 15.92 9.15
CA ARG A 120 -5.23 17.16 9.36
C ARG A 120 -5.81 17.14 10.76
N VAL A 121 -5.30 17.99 11.63
CA VAL A 121 -5.85 18.22 12.96
C VAL A 121 -6.67 19.50 12.88
N PRO A 122 -8.01 19.42 13.06
CA PRO A 122 -8.86 20.61 13.05
C PRO A 122 -8.45 21.60 14.14
N ILE A 123 -8.52 22.88 13.81
CA ILE A 123 -8.17 23.95 14.73
C ILE A 123 -9.27 25.02 14.78
N LEU A 124 -9.34 25.68 15.91
CA LEU A 124 -10.23 26.81 16.16
C LEU A 124 -9.42 28.10 16.13
N GLN A 125 -9.90 29.06 15.38
CA GLN A 125 -9.45 30.46 15.43
C GLN A 125 -10.36 31.20 16.41
N LEU A 126 -9.78 31.84 17.41
CA LEU A 126 -10.51 32.59 18.43
C LEU A 126 -10.05 34.05 18.44
N ASP A 127 -10.95 34.92 18.83
CA ASP A 127 -10.58 36.31 19.17
C ASP A 127 -9.77 36.37 20.47
N MET A 128 -9.35 37.56 20.87
CA MET A 128 -8.62 37.74 22.10
C MET A 128 -9.47 37.52 23.37
N GLY A 129 -10.81 37.53 23.22
CA GLY A 129 -11.79 37.23 24.26
C GLY A 129 -12.18 35.76 24.37
N ASP A 130 -11.48 34.86 23.64
CA ASP A 130 -11.73 33.42 23.57
C ASP A 130 -13.04 33.02 22.86
N ASN A 131 -13.67 33.90 22.08
CA ASN A 131 -14.82 33.55 21.25
C ASN A 131 -14.35 32.90 19.96
N VAL A 132 -15.01 31.81 19.55
CA VAL A 132 -14.68 31.12 18.30
C VAL A 132 -15.13 31.95 17.10
N ILE A 133 -14.16 32.34 16.26
CA ILE A 133 -14.42 33.07 15.01
C ILE A 133 -14.67 32.11 13.86
N ARG A 134 -13.81 31.06 13.76
CA ARG A 134 -13.86 30.11 12.66
C ARG A 134 -13.20 28.78 13.03
N GLU A 135 -13.73 27.71 12.43
CA GLU A 135 -13.11 26.40 12.43
C GLU A 135 -12.38 26.16 11.11
N TRP A 136 -11.19 25.54 11.18
CA TRP A 136 -10.33 25.20 10.08
C TRP A 136 -10.00 23.72 10.13
N SER A 137 -9.91 23.06 8.97
CA SER A 137 -9.56 21.62 8.90
C SER A 137 -8.11 21.35 9.30
N SER A 138 -7.24 22.38 9.22
CA SER A 138 -5.82 22.28 9.60
C SER A 138 -5.14 23.65 9.60
N ALA A 139 -3.99 23.75 10.27
CA ALA A 139 -3.11 24.93 10.20
C ALA A 139 -2.61 25.22 8.76
N ARG A 140 -2.50 24.20 7.91
CA ARG A 140 -2.12 24.37 6.50
C ARG A 140 -3.22 25.03 5.68
N GLU A 141 -4.49 24.76 5.98
CA GLU A 141 -5.61 25.47 5.33
C GLU A 141 -5.58 26.95 5.67
N VAL A 142 -5.30 27.32 6.92
CA VAL A 142 -5.13 28.73 7.33
C VAL A 142 -4.00 29.38 6.54
N GLU A 143 -2.84 28.70 6.42
CA GLU A 143 -1.70 29.21 5.65
C GLU A 143 -2.06 29.45 4.18
N SER A 144 -2.74 28.49 3.54
CA SER A 144 -3.14 28.60 2.13
C SER A 144 -4.20 29.67 1.89
N THR A 145 -5.03 29.97 2.88
CA THR A 145 -6.16 30.91 2.77
C THR A 145 -5.83 32.32 3.23
N LEU A 146 -5.11 32.43 4.36
CA LEU A 146 -4.81 33.71 5.01
C LEU A 146 -3.33 34.12 4.91
N GLY A 147 -2.46 33.25 4.38
CA GLY A 147 -1.02 33.51 4.33
C GLY A 147 -0.30 33.40 5.70
N PHE A 148 -0.97 32.95 6.74
CA PHE A 148 -0.39 32.82 8.08
C PHE A 148 0.46 31.56 8.19
N ASN A 149 1.70 31.67 8.63
CA ASN A 149 2.61 30.52 8.73
C ASN A 149 2.04 29.43 9.64
N ASN A 150 1.89 28.21 9.11
CA ASN A 150 1.28 27.09 9.82
C ASN A 150 2.03 26.64 11.07
N SER A 151 3.37 26.82 11.11
CA SER A 151 4.19 26.48 12.27
C SER A 151 3.89 27.40 13.46
N ASN A 152 3.67 28.69 13.21
CA ASN A 152 3.32 29.65 14.25
C ASN A 152 1.94 29.34 14.85
N ILE A 153 0.95 29.02 14.00
CA ILE A 153 -0.39 28.59 14.44
C ILE A 153 -0.31 27.32 15.28
N THR A 154 0.44 26.31 14.80
CA THR A 154 0.66 25.07 15.52
C THR A 154 1.32 25.28 16.89
N ASN A 155 2.26 26.24 16.99
CA ASN A 155 2.90 26.60 18.26
C ASN A 155 1.90 27.25 19.24
N CYS A 156 0.95 28.05 18.74
CA CYS A 156 -0.16 28.55 19.57
C CYS A 156 -1.04 27.39 20.07
N CYS A 157 -1.47 26.48 19.17
CA CYS A 157 -2.29 25.33 19.54
C CYS A 157 -1.60 24.42 20.59
N ARG A 158 -0.27 24.39 20.61
CA ARG A 158 0.54 23.64 21.60
C ARG A 158 0.82 24.45 22.88
N GLY A 159 0.32 25.68 22.98
CA GLY A 159 0.53 26.54 24.13
C GLY A 159 1.91 27.18 24.22
N ARG A 160 2.75 27.09 23.18
CA ARG A 160 4.07 27.73 23.14
C ARG A 160 3.98 29.24 22.96
N TYR A 161 2.95 29.72 22.28
CA TYR A 161 2.62 31.13 22.11
C TYR A 161 1.20 31.40 22.60
N LYS A 162 0.96 32.53 23.22
CA LYS A 162 -0.39 32.91 23.72
C LYS A 162 -1.34 33.25 22.55
N SER A 163 -0.81 33.92 21.54
CA SER A 163 -1.55 34.35 20.35
C SER A 163 -0.60 34.57 19.17
N MET A 164 -1.12 34.59 17.95
CA MET A 164 -0.38 34.90 16.72
C MET A 164 -1.33 35.51 15.68
N TYR A 165 -0.86 36.50 14.94
CA TYR A 165 -1.64 37.22 13.92
C TYR A 165 -2.92 37.88 14.45
N GLY A 166 -2.89 38.30 15.75
CA GLY A 166 -4.04 38.92 16.40
C GLY A 166 -5.13 37.93 16.88
N TYR A 167 -4.88 36.63 16.82
CA TYR A 167 -5.82 35.59 17.19
C TYR A 167 -5.20 34.57 18.14
N LYS A 168 -6.05 33.91 18.95
CA LYS A 168 -5.71 32.69 19.69
C LYS A 168 -6.07 31.47 18.84
N TRP A 169 -5.31 30.39 18.99
CA TRP A 169 -5.45 29.16 18.21
C TRP A 169 -5.44 27.95 19.13
N LYS A 170 -6.41 27.06 18.97
CA LYS A 170 -6.51 25.83 19.76
C LYS A 170 -6.85 24.65 18.85
N TYR A 171 -6.40 23.44 19.19
CA TYR A 171 -6.92 22.24 18.54
C TYR A 171 -8.39 22.07 18.91
N LYS A 172 -9.21 21.68 17.95
CA LYS A 172 -10.58 21.24 18.20
C LYS A 172 -10.49 19.88 18.90
N GLN A 173 -11.10 19.77 20.08
CA GLN A 173 -11.24 18.52 20.81
C GLN A 173 -12.33 17.65 20.18
#